data_4e594699eb05476d99cc9a892d9374fe
#
_entry.id   4e594699eb05476d99cc9a892d9374fe
#
_cell.length_a   1.000
_cell.length_b   1.000
_cell.length_c   1.000
_cell.angle_alpha   90.00
_cell.angle_beta   90.00
_cell.angle_gamma   90.00
#
_symmetry.space_group_name_H-M   'P 1'
#
loop_
_entity.id
_entity.type
_entity.pdbx_description
1 polymer ?
#
loop_
_entity_poly.entity_id
_entity_poly.type
_entity_poly.pdbx_seq_one_letter_code
_entity_poly.pdbx_strand_id
1 'polypeptide(L)'
;MVKYNYSRKRRNSSNYYTKNMKLANEWKDYKIIDMADGQKLEKWGDVILSRPDPQIIWKDKSFPKKWKEINATYHRSSSGGGSWEFNKKMPKQWQIKYKNLTFNIKPMGFKHTGLFPEQAVNWDWMINKIKSEKREIKVLNLFAYTGGATVACASAGASVC
;
A
#
# COMPACT_ATOMS: atom_id res chain seq x y z
N MET A 1 -35.47 -36.31 21.97
CA MET A 1 -34.55 -35.71 20.98
C MET A 1 -34.82 -34.21 20.94
N VAL A 2 -34.09 -33.43 21.74
CA VAL A 2 -34.32 -31.97 21.90
C VAL A 2 -33.37 -31.23 21.00
N LYS A 3 -33.92 -30.53 19.99
CA LYS A 3 -33.13 -29.66 19.10
C LYS A 3 -32.87 -28.33 19.79
N TYR A 4 -31.64 -28.07 20.19
CA TYR A 4 -31.21 -26.76 20.65
C TYR A 4 -30.99 -25.85 19.44
N ASN A 5 -31.89 -24.88 19.23
CA ASN A 5 -31.72 -23.77 18.32
C ASN A 5 -30.82 -22.71 18.97
N TYR A 6 -29.53 -22.71 18.61
CA TYR A 6 -28.61 -21.62 18.95
C TYR A 6 -28.78 -20.48 17.93
N SER A 7 -29.74 -19.61 18.15
CA SER A 7 -29.78 -18.31 17.48
C SER A 7 -28.71 -17.39 18.12
N ARG A 8 -27.49 -17.46 17.64
CA ARG A 8 -26.47 -16.46 17.95
C ARG A 8 -26.90 -15.13 17.32
N LYS A 9 -27.53 -14.25 18.10
CA LYS A 9 -27.59 -12.82 17.79
C LYS A 9 -26.13 -12.33 17.63
N ARG A 10 -25.67 -12.18 16.38
CA ARG A 10 -24.42 -11.46 16.09
C ARG A 10 -24.61 -10.05 16.60
N ARG A 11 -24.07 -9.73 17.77
CA ARG A 11 -23.90 -8.36 18.21
C ARG A 11 -23.05 -7.68 17.15
N ASN A 12 -23.52 -6.53 16.65
CA ASN A 12 -22.84 -5.67 15.69
C ASN A 12 -21.51 -5.12 16.26
N SER A 13 -20.51 -5.98 16.43
CA SER A 13 -19.15 -5.57 16.77
C SER A 13 -18.41 -4.99 15.55
N SER A 14 -18.92 -5.22 14.34
CA SER A 14 -18.30 -4.70 13.10
C SER A 14 -18.32 -3.16 13.02
N ASN A 15 -19.34 -2.50 13.59
CA ASN A 15 -19.47 -1.05 13.52
C ASN A 15 -18.48 -0.27 14.42
N TYR A 16 -17.96 -0.85 15.48
CA TYR A 16 -17.01 -0.16 16.36
C TYR A 16 -15.60 -0.12 15.75
N TYR A 17 -15.18 -1.22 15.14
CA TYR A 17 -13.87 -1.30 14.48
C TYR A 17 -13.84 -0.51 13.17
N THR A 18 -14.91 -0.53 12.39
CA THR A 18 -14.98 0.21 11.12
C THR A 18 -15.06 1.74 11.30
N LYS A 19 -15.63 2.21 12.41
CA LYS A 19 -15.79 3.66 12.68
C LYS A 19 -14.45 4.38 12.93
N ASN A 20 -13.41 3.65 13.36
CA ASN A 20 -12.08 4.21 13.65
C ASN A 20 -10.99 3.75 12.65
N MET A 21 -11.35 2.90 11.68
CA MET A 21 -10.39 2.42 10.69
C MET A 21 -10.21 3.47 9.61
N LYS A 22 -8.96 3.90 9.40
CA LYS A 22 -8.59 4.78 8.29
C LYS A 22 -8.15 3.92 7.12
N LEU A 23 -8.71 4.18 5.93
CA LEU A 23 -8.42 3.43 4.71
C LEU A 23 -7.64 4.29 3.74
N ALA A 24 -6.58 3.72 3.14
CA ALA A 24 -5.82 4.35 2.06
C ALA A 24 -6.52 4.11 0.71
N ASN A 25 -7.78 4.55 0.59
CA ASN A 25 -8.66 4.28 -0.56
C ASN A 25 -8.77 5.43 -1.57
N GLU A 26 -8.06 6.54 -1.34
CA GLU A 26 -8.09 7.70 -2.25
C GLU A 26 -7.04 7.63 -3.37
N TRP A 27 -6.28 6.53 -3.45
CA TRP A 27 -5.38 6.29 -4.56
C TRP A 27 -6.10 6.11 -5.88
N LYS A 28 -5.65 6.83 -6.94
CA LYS A 28 -6.08 6.61 -8.32
C LYS A 28 -5.08 5.75 -9.08
N ASP A 29 -3.80 5.92 -8.80
CA ASP A 29 -2.70 5.27 -9.50
C ASP A 29 -2.20 4.00 -8.82
N TYR A 30 -2.68 3.69 -7.61
CA TYR A 30 -2.33 2.46 -6.91
C TYR A 30 -3.57 1.67 -6.51
N LYS A 31 -3.50 0.35 -6.69
CA LYS A 31 -4.57 -0.56 -6.27
C LYS A 31 -4.02 -1.96 -6.05
N ILE A 32 -4.43 -2.61 -4.96
CA ILE A 32 -4.33 -4.07 -4.83
C ILE A 32 -5.45 -4.68 -5.69
N ILE A 33 -5.06 -5.49 -6.68
CA ILE A 33 -6.00 -6.14 -7.61
C ILE A 33 -6.51 -7.44 -7.02
N ASP A 34 -5.59 -8.25 -6.47
CA ASP A 34 -5.87 -9.57 -5.91
C ASP A 34 -4.78 -9.97 -4.93
N MET A 35 -5.09 -10.94 -4.09
CA MET A 35 -4.16 -11.51 -3.10
C MET A 35 -4.39 -13.02 -3.03
N ALA A 36 -3.37 -13.83 -3.31
CA ALA A 36 -3.44 -15.29 -3.24
C ALA A 36 -2.05 -15.92 -3.14
N ASP A 37 -1.97 -17.07 -2.51
CA ASP A 37 -0.79 -17.95 -2.48
C ASP A 37 0.51 -17.21 -2.08
N GLY A 38 0.45 -16.45 -0.99
CA GLY A 38 1.57 -15.68 -0.47
C GLY A 38 2.00 -14.49 -1.33
N GLN A 39 1.20 -14.10 -2.31
CA GLN A 39 1.49 -13.01 -3.25
C GLN A 39 0.36 -11.99 -3.26
N LYS A 40 0.72 -10.72 -3.44
CA LYS A 40 -0.22 -9.66 -3.77
C LYS A 40 0.04 -9.13 -5.17
N LEU A 41 -1.05 -9.03 -5.92
CA LEU A 41 -1.09 -8.47 -7.27
C LEU A 41 -1.49 -7.00 -7.17
N GLU A 42 -0.60 -6.11 -7.59
CA GLU A 42 -0.76 -4.68 -7.39
C GLU A 42 -0.65 -3.92 -8.72
N LYS A 43 -1.50 -2.94 -8.90
CA LYS A 43 -1.38 -1.95 -9.98
C LYS A 43 -0.66 -0.70 -9.45
N TRP A 44 0.37 -0.26 -10.18
CA TRP A 44 1.19 0.92 -9.91
C TRP A 44 1.23 1.81 -11.16
N GLY A 45 0.26 2.71 -11.31
CA GLY A 45 0.00 3.38 -12.58
C GLY A 45 -0.45 2.37 -13.64
N ASP A 46 0.29 2.23 -14.72
CA ASP A 46 0.01 1.24 -15.78
C ASP A 46 0.78 -0.08 -15.60
N VAL A 47 1.61 -0.19 -14.56
CA VAL A 47 2.43 -1.37 -14.29
C VAL A 47 1.76 -2.28 -13.28
N ILE A 48 1.71 -3.57 -13.57
CA ILE A 48 1.19 -4.61 -12.67
C ILE A 48 2.36 -5.42 -12.12
N LEU A 49 2.49 -5.44 -10.79
CA LEU A 49 3.53 -6.14 -10.07
C LEU A 49 2.95 -7.25 -9.21
N SER A 50 3.67 -8.38 -9.12
CA SER A 50 3.43 -9.42 -8.12
C SER A 50 4.56 -9.40 -7.10
N ARG A 51 4.21 -9.29 -5.81
CA ARG A 51 5.18 -9.25 -4.71
C ARG A 51 4.77 -10.19 -3.58
N PRO A 52 5.73 -10.86 -2.93
CA PRO A 52 5.43 -11.77 -1.84
C PRO A 52 4.90 -11.03 -0.60
N ASP A 53 3.85 -11.59 -0.03
CA ASP A 53 3.29 -11.18 1.25
C ASP A 53 2.89 -12.45 2.03
N PRO A 54 3.71 -12.89 3.01
CA PRO A 54 3.52 -14.17 3.70
C PRO A 54 2.26 -14.20 4.61
N GLN A 55 1.61 -13.06 4.81
CA GLN A 55 0.35 -13.03 5.56
C GLN A 55 -0.84 -13.53 4.73
N ILE A 56 -0.66 -13.66 3.41
CA ILE A 56 -1.68 -14.15 2.49
C ILE A 56 -1.60 -15.68 2.45
N ILE A 57 -2.40 -16.34 3.28
CA ILE A 57 -2.37 -17.79 3.47
C ILE A 57 -3.38 -18.54 2.59
N TRP A 58 -4.35 -17.86 1.99
CA TRP A 58 -5.32 -18.46 1.07
C TRP A 58 -4.74 -18.61 -0.34
N LYS A 59 -5.21 -19.66 -1.05
CA LYS A 59 -4.66 -20.04 -2.36
C LYS A 59 -5.50 -19.55 -3.53
N ASP A 60 -6.79 -19.32 -3.32
CA ASP A 60 -7.74 -19.04 -4.39
C ASP A 60 -7.58 -17.61 -4.91
N LYS A 61 -7.42 -17.51 -6.24
CA LYS A 61 -7.35 -16.23 -6.95
C LYS A 61 -8.75 -15.77 -7.30
N SER A 62 -9.13 -14.56 -6.84
CA SER A 62 -10.43 -13.95 -7.19
C SER A 62 -10.48 -13.49 -8.64
N PHE A 63 -9.34 -13.09 -9.21
CA PHE A 63 -9.22 -12.58 -10.58
C PHE A 63 -8.12 -13.30 -11.39
N PRO A 64 -8.28 -14.61 -11.72
CA PRO A 64 -7.20 -15.39 -12.35
C PRO A 64 -6.67 -14.80 -13.67
N LYS A 65 -7.53 -14.11 -14.44
CA LYS A 65 -7.14 -13.47 -15.70
C LYS A 65 -6.14 -12.33 -15.47
N LYS A 66 -6.26 -11.59 -14.35
CA LYS A 66 -5.37 -10.48 -14.01
C LYS A 66 -3.95 -10.92 -13.67
N TRP A 67 -3.78 -12.12 -13.14
CA TRP A 67 -2.47 -12.70 -12.88
C TRP A 67 -1.66 -13.00 -14.17
N LYS A 68 -2.31 -13.05 -15.34
CA LYS A 68 -1.63 -13.17 -16.65
C LYS A 68 -1.14 -11.81 -17.19
N GLU A 69 -1.54 -10.72 -16.56
CA GLU A 69 -1.18 -9.37 -16.99
C GLU A 69 0.09 -8.81 -16.31
N ILE A 70 0.73 -9.57 -15.43
CA ILE A 70 1.90 -9.17 -14.64
C ILE A 70 3.04 -8.67 -15.53
N ASN A 71 3.58 -7.49 -15.20
CA ASN A 71 4.76 -6.92 -15.83
C ASN A 71 6.05 -7.45 -15.18
N ALA A 72 6.08 -7.52 -13.84
CA ALA A 72 7.22 -8.10 -13.13
C ALA A 72 6.78 -8.79 -11.82
N THR A 73 7.50 -9.85 -11.47
CA THR A 73 7.31 -10.64 -10.25
C THR A 73 8.58 -10.59 -9.41
N TYR A 74 8.45 -10.34 -8.12
CA TYR A 74 9.57 -10.49 -7.19
C TYR A 74 9.59 -11.89 -6.59
N HIS A 75 10.70 -12.58 -6.76
CA HIS A 75 10.95 -13.90 -6.18
C HIS A 75 11.86 -13.77 -4.96
N ARG A 76 11.41 -14.30 -3.83
CA ARG A 76 12.20 -14.31 -2.60
C ARG A 76 13.22 -15.44 -2.63
N SER A 77 14.46 -15.16 -2.27
CA SER A 77 15.49 -16.18 -2.08
C SER A 77 15.34 -16.82 -0.69
N SER A 78 15.71 -18.09 -0.58
CA SER A 78 15.79 -18.83 0.70
C SER A 78 16.90 -18.31 1.63
N SER A 79 17.93 -17.68 1.05
CA SER A 79 19.07 -17.10 1.80
C SER A 79 18.88 -15.61 2.18
N GLY A 80 17.70 -15.07 1.99
CA GLY A 80 17.38 -13.65 2.15
C GLY A 80 17.54 -12.85 0.87
N GLY A 81 16.83 -11.72 0.76
CA GLY A 81 16.75 -10.93 -0.48
C GLY A 81 15.88 -11.59 -1.54
N GLY A 82 16.29 -11.50 -2.81
CA GLY A 82 15.58 -12.05 -3.96
C GLY A 82 15.84 -11.25 -5.22
N SER A 83 15.08 -11.54 -6.29
CA SER A 83 15.23 -10.89 -7.59
C SER A 83 13.90 -10.60 -8.27
N TRP A 84 13.90 -9.64 -9.18
CA TRP A 84 12.79 -9.35 -10.06
C TRP A 84 12.90 -10.16 -11.35
N GLU A 85 11.83 -10.83 -11.70
CA GLU A 85 11.60 -11.41 -13.02
C GLU A 85 10.71 -10.46 -13.81
N PHE A 86 11.18 -10.04 -14.98
CA PHE A 86 10.47 -9.11 -15.86
C PHE A 86 9.73 -9.89 -16.95
N ASN A 87 8.42 -10.04 -16.81
CA ASN A 87 7.58 -10.83 -17.70
C ASN A 87 7.17 -10.06 -18.97
N LYS A 88 7.17 -8.73 -18.88
CA LYS A 88 6.81 -7.84 -20.00
C LYS A 88 7.70 -6.60 -20.00
N LYS A 89 7.85 -5.98 -21.18
CA LYS A 89 8.51 -4.69 -21.28
C LYS A 89 7.81 -3.65 -20.40
N MET A 90 8.57 -2.95 -19.57
CA MET A 90 8.09 -1.89 -18.69
C MET A 90 9.15 -0.82 -18.47
N PRO A 91 8.79 0.39 -18.05
CA PRO A 91 9.77 1.42 -17.70
C PRO A 91 10.66 0.96 -16.54
N LYS A 92 11.94 1.37 -16.55
CA LYS A 92 12.84 1.16 -15.41
C LYS A 92 12.41 1.97 -14.18
N GLN A 93 11.76 3.11 -14.42
CA GLN A 93 11.19 4.01 -13.43
C GLN A 93 9.97 4.71 -14.03
N TRP A 94 8.94 4.95 -13.21
CA TRP A 94 7.75 5.70 -13.61
C TRP A 94 7.19 6.48 -12.43
N GLN A 95 6.17 7.29 -12.65
CA GLN A 95 5.54 8.11 -11.63
C GLN A 95 4.12 7.64 -11.34
N ILE A 96 3.75 7.74 -10.05
CA ILE A 96 2.37 7.65 -9.60
C ILE A 96 2.04 8.85 -8.72
N LYS A 97 0.76 9.19 -8.65
CA LYS A 97 0.27 10.34 -7.90
C LYS A 97 -0.67 9.91 -6.77
N TYR A 98 -0.53 10.59 -5.65
CA TYR A 98 -1.50 10.60 -4.58
C TYR A 98 -1.91 12.03 -4.31
N LYS A 99 -3.14 12.40 -4.69
CA LYS A 99 -3.61 13.79 -4.65
C LYS A 99 -2.63 14.72 -5.39
N ASN A 100 -2.03 15.68 -4.70
CA ASN A 100 -1.03 16.61 -5.24
C ASN A 100 0.42 16.12 -5.11
N LEU A 101 0.64 14.95 -4.51
CA LEU A 101 1.97 14.38 -4.35
C LEU A 101 2.31 13.46 -5.53
N THR A 102 3.54 13.56 -6.03
CA THR A 102 4.06 12.70 -7.11
C THR A 102 5.26 11.91 -6.58
N PHE A 103 5.27 10.61 -6.85
CA PHE A 103 6.30 9.69 -6.39
C PHE A 103 6.92 8.92 -7.56
N ASN A 104 8.24 8.80 -7.54
CA ASN A 104 8.98 7.94 -8.47
C ASN A 104 8.98 6.49 -7.96
N ILE A 105 8.54 5.58 -8.79
CA ILE A 105 8.46 4.15 -8.53
C ILE A 105 9.45 3.40 -9.40
N LYS A 106 10.16 2.44 -8.82
CA LYS A 106 11.04 1.51 -9.55
C LYS A 106 11.18 0.20 -8.77
N PRO A 107 11.32 -0.95 -9.43
CA PRO A 107 11.77 -2.18 -8.78
C PRO A 107 13.15 -1.97 -8.13
N MET A 108 13.24 -2.21 -6.83
CA MET A 108 14.49 -2.06 -6.07
C MET A 108 15.08 -3.45 -5.75
N GLY A 109 16.30 -3.50 -5.24
CA GLY A 109 17.02 -4.75 -4.93
C GLY A 109 16.32 -5.68 -3.93
N PHE A 110 15.33 -5.19 -3.20
CA PHE A 110 14.37 -5.98 -2.43
C PHE A 110 12.98 -5.92 -3.07
N LYS A 111 11.98 -6.60 -2.48
CA LYS A 111 10.58 -6.53 -2.94
C LYS A 111 9.96 -5.12 -2.97
N HIS A 112 10.72 -4.11 -2.61
CA HIS A 112 10.26 -2.73 -2.49
C HIS A 112 10.25 -2.01 -3.84
N THR A 113 9.38 -1.02 -3.93
CA THR A 113 9.16 -0.17 -5.11
C THR A 113 9.49 1.30 -4.85
N GLY A 114 10.01 1.60 -3.67
CA GLY A 114 10.32 2.96 -3.23
C GLY A 114 9.17 3.68 -2.51
N LEU A 115 8.01 3.04 -2.35
CA LEU A 115 6.86 3.66 -1.68
C LEU A 115 6.05 2.62 -0.91
N PHE A 116 5.42 3.07 0.19
CA PHE A 116 4.44 2.34 0.98
C PHE A 116 3.08 3.02 0.85
N PRO A 117 2.21 2.57 -0.06
CA PRO A 117 0.94 3.23 -0.35
C PRO A 117 -0.02 3.30 0.84
N GLU A 118 0.07 2.35 1.76
CA GLU A 118 -0.72 2.32 2.99
C GLU A 118 -0.42 3.51 3.91
N GLN A 119 0.75 4.15 3.77
CA GLN A 119 1.12 5.35 4.53
C GLN A 119 0.32 6.60 4.12
N ALA A 120 -0.44 6.54 3.06
CA ALA A 120 -1.25 7.66 2.59
C ALA A 120 -2.23 8.19 3.66
N VAL A 121 -2.76 7.31 4.51
CA VAL A 121 -3.62 7.73 5.64
C VAL A 121 -2.87 8.56 6.67
N ASN A 122 -1.58 8.27 6.89
CA ASN A 122 -0.72 9.04 7.78
C ASN A 122 -0.33 10.38 7.14
N TRP A 123 -0.07 10.39 5.81
CA TRP A 123 0.21 11.64 5.10
C TRP A 123 -0.99 12.59 5.16
N ASP A 124 -2.19 12.09 4.93
CA ASP A 124 -3.42 12.90 5.04
C ASP A 124 -3.60 13.46 6.44
N TRP A 125 -3.38 12.64 7.47
CA TRP A 125 -3.45 13.10 8.85
C TRP A 125 -2.43 14.19 9.14
N MET A 126 -1.16 14.00 8.73
CA MET A 126 -0.09 14.98 8.93
C MET A 126 -0.39 16.30 8.19
N ILE A 127 -0.79 16.22 6.91
CA ILE A 127 -1.15 17.37 6.09
C ILE A 127 -2.29 18.18 6.76
N ASN A 128 -3.34 17.50 7.19
CA ASN A 128 -4.48 18.15 7.83
C ASN A 128 -4.07 18.79 9.16
N LYS A 129 -3.25 18.10 9.95
CA LYS A 129 -2.75 18.62 11.24
C LYS A 129 -1.88 19.87 11.05
N ILE A 130 -0.96 19.86 10.09
CA ILE A 130 -0.10 21.01 9.79
C ILE A 130 -0.94 22.18 9.31
N LYS A 131 -1.89 21.97 8.38
CA LYS A 131 -2.74 23.02 7.84
C LYS A 131 -3.72 23.62 8.86
N SER A 132 -4.06 22.89 9.92
CA SER A 132 -4.94 23.40 10.99
C SER A 132 -4.24 24.34 11.98
N GLU A 133 -2.92 24.36 11.98
CA GLU A 133 -2.15 25.20 12.87
C GLU A 133 -1.96 26.61 12.27
N LYS A 134 -1.98 27.64 13.14
CA LYS A 134 -1.76 29.05 12.74
C LYS A 134 -0.31 29.52 12.87
N ARG A 135 0.60 28.61 13.20
CA ARG A 135 2.03 28.87 13.41
C ARG A 135 2.87 28.04 12.47
N GLU A 136 4.12 28.39 12.26
CA GLU A 136 5.09 27.56 11.57
C GLU A 136 5.23 26.22 12.29
N ILE A 137 5.20 25.12 11.51
CA ILE A 137 5.37 23.76 12.00
C ILE A 137 6.72 23.21 11.54
N LYS A 138 7.48 22.72 12.50
CA LYS A 138 8.74 21.99 12.27
C LYS A 138 8.51 20.51 12.54
N VAL A 139 8.88 19.66 11.57
CA VAL A 139 8.70 18.21 11.62
C VAL A 139 10.05 17.52 11.58
N LEU A 140 10.30 16.63 12.54
CA LEU A 140 11.43 15.72 12.53
C LEU A 140 10.97 14.35 12.00
N ASN A 141 11.54 13.90 10.88
CA ASN A 141 11.25 12.58 10.29
C ASN A 141 12.44 11.64 10.42
N LEU A 142 12.47 10.86 11.51
CA LEU A 142 13.59 9.99 11.86
C LEU A 142 13.76 8.78 10.93
N PHE A 143 12.68 8.31 10.29
CA PHE A 143 12.68 7.14 9.40
C PHE A 143 12.13 7.51 8.03
N ALA A 144 12.82 8.44 7.36
CA ALA A 144 12.34 9.07 6.13
C ALA A 144 12.14 8.09 4.96
N TYR A 145 12.89 6.97 4.92
CA TYR A 145 12.91 6.02 3.81
C TYR A 145 13.21 6.76 2.49
N THR A 146 12.25 6.80 1.55
CA THR A 146 12.37 7.54 0.28
C THR A 146 11.73 8.95 0.34
N GLY A 147 11.35 9.41 1.53
CA GLY A 147 10.87 10.75 1.74
C GLY A 147 9.35 10.95 1.59
N GLY A 148 8.55 9.88 1.55
CA GLY A 148 7.09 10.02 1.36
C GLY A 148 6.42 10.92 2.40
N ALA A 149 6.69 10.70 3.69
CA ALA A 149 6.18 11.54 4.77
C ALA A 149 6.80 12.95 4.76
N THR A 150 8.09 13.06 4.41
CA THR A 150 8.79 14.35 4.26
C THR A 150 8.09 15.23 3.22
N VAL A 151 7.87 14.68 2.02
CA VAL A 151 7.18 15.40 0.93
C VAL A 151 5.76 15.77 1.32
N ALA A 152 5.03 14.88 1.99
CA ALA A 152 3.68 15.16 2.46
C ALA A 152 3.64 16.32 3.46
N CYS A 153 4.51 16.35 4.46
CA CYS A 153 4.60 17.43 5.44
C CYS A 153 5.04 18.76 4.80
N ALA A 154 6.05 18.72 3.93
CA ALA A 154 6.54 19.90 3.22
C ALA A 154 5.46 20.50 2.30
N SER A 155 4.66 19.65 1.64
CA SER A 155 3.54 20.10 0.78
C SER A 155 2.44 20.85 1.56
N ALA A 156 2.39 20.64 2.88
CA ALA A 156 1.46 21.34 3.78
C ALA A 156 2.05 22.62 4.39
N GLY A 157 3.29 22.97 4.07
CA GLY A 157 3.99 24.19 4.53
C GLY A 157 4.88 23.98 5.75
N ALA A 158 5.18 22.75 6.16
CA ALA A 158 6.09 22.50 7.28
C ALA A 158 7.56 22.57 6.84
N SER A 159 8.44 23.03 7.74
CA SER A 159 9.88 22.80 7.66
C SER A 159 10.18 21.37 8.11
N VAL A 160 10.84 20.54 7.29
CA VAL A 160 11.05 19.12 7.59
C VAL A 160 12.52 18.78 7.62
N CYS A 161 12.93 18.09 8.65
CA CYS A 161 14.27 17.56 8.82
C CYS A 161 14.23 16.03 8.97
#